data_aaabdbbfba1c94f0613cb2fef09828e7
#
_entry.id   aaabdbbfba1c94f0613cb2fef09828e7
#
_cell.length_a   1.000
_cell.length_b   1.000
_cell.length_c   1.000
_cell.angle_alpha   90.00
_cell.angle_beta   90.00
_cell.angle_gamma   90.00
#
_symmetry.space_group_name_H-M   'P 1'
#
loop_
_entity.id
_entity.type
_entity.pdbx_description
1 polymer ?
#
loop_
_entity_poly.entity_id
_entity_poly.type
_entity_poly.pdbx_seq_one_letter_code
_entity_poly.pdbx_strand_id
1 'polypeptide(L)'
;MTTLYDILGVNPEADEGDLRKAYRRLARRFHPDINPDPKSHEYMARINEAFETLIDEARRLEYDASISSNRFYREGRDSPEVRPLTITLMQRLTAHRTPVYSLSFDATSSALVSSSFDNEVFWWDPILPEPVRRHRLEGGSVAAVRAIDDEEVVAVGSSENNVSFWRLRKDKSTSWRLTNGEWVSCLSIAPDGSALAMGTVNNLLNVHEAKGGKARYTKSDHTDSVTALAWSDDSRIIATGSADATVRLWAAGSGALVQTINGVRSTVTAIAFSPASKYLAVAAVDLSLRIFNVATGELHRVMFGHKRPVETLAFHPNGWLLASGCREGCIRLWSATRGVGQLNLPASNLPISTVTFSPDGNFLVAAGLDRTIRLWSIRASEADE
;
A
#
# COMPACT_ATOMS: atom_id res chain seq x y z
N MET A 1 16.98 -10.24 -25.81
CA MET A 1 18.04 -10.34 -24.77
C MET A 1 18.08 -11.75 -24.29
N THR A 2 19.26 -12.33 -24.12
CA THR A 2 19.43 -13.65 -23.54
C THR A 2 19.21 -13.55 -22.03
N THR A 3 18.26 -14.28 -21.48
CA THR A 3 17.97 -14.29 -20.03
C THR A 3 18.98 -15.16 -19.28
N LEU A 4 19.04 -15.02 -17.95
CA LEU A 4 19.87 -15.92 -17.13
C LEU A 4 19.39 -17.38 -17.23
N TYR A 5 18.11 -17.60 -17.44
CA TYR A 5 17.53 -18.92 -17.73
C TYR A 5 18.01 -19.49 -19.05
N ASP A 6 18.11 -18.65 -20.10
CA ASP A 6 18.65 -19.05 -21.41
C ASP A 6 20.14 -19.39 -21.30
N ILE A 7 20.90 -18.67 -20.46
CA ILE A 7 22.34 -18.95 -20.24
C ILE A 7 22.52 -20.32 -19.61
N LEU A 8 21.68 -20.70 -18.63
CA LEU A 8 21.71 -22.03 -18.03
C LEU A 8 21.01 -23.11 -18.88
N GLY A 9 20.21 -22.71 -19.86
CA GLY A 9 19.42 -23.61 -20.70
C GLY A 9 18.34 -24.35 -19.89
N VAL A 10 17.61 -23.61 -19.03
CA VAL A 10 16.53 -24.13 -18.17
C VAL A 10 15.25 -23.30 -18.37
N ASN A 11 14.11 -23.88 -17.99
CA ASN A 11 12.84 -23.17 -17.94
C ASN A 11 12.82 -22.15 -16.80
N PRO A 12 12.18 -20.97 -16.92
CA PRO A 12 11.94 -20.04 -15.83
C PRO A 12 11.23 -20.66 -14.60
N GLU A 13 10.53 -21.78 -14.76
CA GLU A 13 9.88 -22.54 -13.67
C GLU A 13 10.78 -23.65 -13.07
N ALA A 14 12.06 -23.76 -13.49
CA ALA A 14 12.98 -24.78 -13.01
C ALA A 14 13.19 -24.69 -11.49
N ASP A 15 13.17 -25.84 -10.84
CA ASP A 15 13.46 -25.95 -9.41
C ASP A 15 14.98 -25.85 -9.10
N GLU A 16 15.32 -25.79 -7.82
CA GLU A 16 16.73 -25.72 -7.38
C GLU A 16 17.55 -26.90 -7.87
N GLY A 17 16.96 -28.11 -7.93
CA GLY A 17 17.60 -29.33 -8.42
C GLY A 17 17.95 -29.24 -9.91
N ASP A 18 17.07 -28.65 -10.70
CA ASP A 18 17.28 -28.47 -12.14
C ASP A 18 18.33 -27.39 -12.41
N LEU A 19 18.34 -26.30 -11.66
CA LEU A 19 19.38 -25.28 -11.71
C LEU A 19 20.77 -25.87 -11.40
N ARG A 20 20.89 -26.66 -10.34
CA ARG A 20 22.13 -27.33 -9.96
C ARG A 20 22.60 -28.36 -11.00
N LYS A 21 21.69 -29.09 -11.64
CA LYS A 21 22.02 -30.02 -12.73
C LYS A 21 22.53 -29.29 -13.96
N ALA A 22 21.84 -28.22 -14.36
CA ALA A 22 22.23 -27.41 -15.49
C ALA A 22 23.59 -26.74 -15.30
N TYR A 23 23.83 -26.15 -14.15
CA TYR A 23 25.11 -25.56 -13.77
C TYR A 23 26.28 -26.60 -13.86
N ARG A 24 26.13 -27.78 -13.23
CA ARG A 24 27.16 -28.81 -13.28
C ARG A 24 27.47 -29.29 -14.71
N ARG A 25 26.44 -29.40 -15.56
CA ARG A 25 26.61 -29.77 -16.98
C ARG A 25 27.39 -28.71 -17.74
N LEU A 26 27.06 -27.42 -17.56
CA LEU A 26 27.70 -26.32 -18.24
C LEU A 26 29.12 -26.05 -17.71
N ALA A 27 29.32 -26.13 -16.40
CA ALA A 27 30.63 -26.00 -15.76
C ALA A 27 31.63 -27.04 -16.29
N ARG A 28 31.23 -28.33 -16.42
CA ARG A 28 32.09 -29.36 -17.03
C ARG A 28 32.42 -29.06 -18.49
N ARG A 29 31.53 -28.45 -19.24
CA ARG A 29 31.71 -28.15 -20.68
C ARG A 29 32.58 -26.94 -20.93
N PHE A 30 32.49 -25.92 -20.10
CA PHE A 30 33.11 -24.62 -20.28
C PHE A 30 34.19 -24.28 -19.24
N HIS A 31 34.60 -25.28 -18.40
CA HIS A 31 35.67 -25.06 -17.45
C HIS A 31 36.99 -24.73 -18.17
N PRO A 32 37.68 -23.64 -17.78
CA PRO A 32 38.92 -23.21 -18.45
C PRO A 32 40.00 -24.30 -18.53
N ASP A 33 40.09 -25.17 -17.51
CA ASP A 33 41.09 -26.25 -17.48
C ASP A 33 40.77 -27.42 -18.45
N ILE A 34 39.55 -27.48 -18.95
CA ILE A 34 39.10 -28.59 -19.82
C ILE A 34 38.85 -28.08 -21.24
N ASN A 35 38.44 -26.85 -21.40
CA ASN A 35 38.11 -26.22 -22.67
C ASN A 35 39.16 -25.17 -23.04
N PRO A 36 39.98 -25.39 -24.08
CA PRO A 36 41.04 -24.49 -24.50
C PRO A 36 40.55 -23.24 -25.25
N ASP A 37 39.22 -23.06 -25.44
CA ASP A 37 38.66 -21.88 -26.11
C ASP A 37 38.98 -20.62 -25.30
N PRO A 38 39.59 -19.57 -25.89
CA PRO A 38 39.88 -18.31 -25.20
C PRO A 38 38.65 -17.65 -24.56
N LYS A 39 37.44 -17.95 -25.06
CA LYS A 39 36.17 -17.46 -24.54
C LYS A 39 35.62 -18.27 -23.36
N SER A 40 36.26 -19.39 -23.00
CA SER A 40 35.75 -20.25 -21.91
C SER A 40 35.67 -19.53 -20.57
N HIS A 41 36.62 -18.64 -20.29
CA HIS A 41 36.58 -17.78 -19.09
C HIS A 41 35.35 -16.85 -19.09
N GLU A 42 35.02 -16.23 -20.21
CA GLU A 42 33.88 -15.36 -20.33
C GLU A 42 32.54 -16.11 -20.19
N TYR A 43 32.44 -17.29 -20.84
CA TYR A 43 31.28 -18.15 -20.71
C TYR A 43 31.08 -18.65 -19.29
N MET A 44 32.17 -19.07 -18.64
CA MET A 44 32.11 -19.55 -17.27
C MET A 44 31.72 -18.45 -16.29
N ALA A 45 32.21 -17.22 -16.43
CA ALA A 45 31.80 -16.08 -15.64
C ALA A 45 30.29 -15.83 -15.74
N ARG A 46 29.75 -15.83 -16.95
CA ARG A 46 28.30 -15.65 -17.19
C ARG A 46 27.45 -16.81 -16.64
N ILE A 47 27.95 -18.05 -16.71
CA ILE A 47 27.29 -19.22 -16.13
C ILE A 47 27.26 -19.13 -14.59
N ASN A 48 28.37 -18.67 -13.97
CA ASN A 48 28.43 -18.46 -12.53
C ASN A 48 27.47 -17.37 -12.08
N GLU A 49 27.50 -16.21 -12.74
CA GLU A 49 26.58 -15.10 -12.45
C GLU A 49 25.10 -15.53 -12.56
N ALA A 50 24.77 -16.27 -13.62
CA ALA A 50 23.42 -16.78 -13.83
C ALA A 50 23.02 -17.77 -12.72
N PHE A 51 23.91 -18.66 -12.32
CA PHE A 51 23.64 -19.63 -11.28
C PHE A 51 23.53 -18.99 -9.90
N GLU A 52 24.45 -18.10 -9.52
CA GLU A 52 24.42 -17.37 -8.24
C GLU A 52 23.16 -16.51 -8.08
N THR A 53 22.68 -15.93 -9.17
CA THR A 53 21.46 -15.12 -9.15
C THR A 53 20.21 -16.00 -9.04
N LEU A 54 20.15 -17.11 -9.79
CA LEU A 54 18.94 -17.93 -9.87
C LEU A 54 18.81 -18.98 -8.74
N ILE A 55 19.92 -19.35 -8.07
CA ILE A 55 19.90 -20.27 -6.94
C ILE A 55 19.46 -19.62 -5.64
N ASP A 56 19.70 -18.34 -5.49
CA ASP A 56 19.26 -17.54 -4.37
C ASP A 56 17.82 -17.07 -4.62
N GLU A 57 16.87 -17.50 -3.79
CA GLU A 57 15.44 -17.21 -3.99
C GLU A 57 15.14 -15.71 -4.02
N ALA A 58 15.83 -14.92 -3.20
CA ALA A 58 15.63 -13.47 -3.15
C ALA A 58 16.16 -12.79 -4.42
N ARG A 59 17.38 -13.13 -4.86
CA ARG A 59 17.98 -12.61 -6.09
C ARG A 59 17.25 -13.07 -7.34
N ARG A 60 16.74 -14.30 -7.36
CA ARG A 60 15.93 -14.85 -8.44
C ARG A 60 14.63 -14.05 -8.59
N LEU A 61 13.94 -13.77 -7.48
CA LEU A 61 12.72 -12.94 -7.48
C LEU A 61 12.99 -11.52 -7.99
N GLU A 62 14.09 -10.90 -7.58
CA GLU A 62 14.50 -9.58 -8.05
C GLU A 62 14.82 -9.59 -9.55
N TYR A 63 15.52 -10.62 -10.03
CA TYR A 63 15.84 -10.81 -11.44
C TYR A 63 14.58 -11.06 -12.28
N ASP A 64 13.66 -11.91 -11.84
CA ASP A 64 12.40 -12.21 -12.52
C ASP A 64 11.52 -10.96 -12.62
N ALA A 65 11.50 -10.14 -11.58
CA ALA A 65 10.86 -8.84 -11.62
C ALA A 65 11.50 -7.89 -12.64
N SER A 66 12.84 -7.90 -12.77
CA SER A 66 13.57 -7.07 -13.73
C SER A 66 13.32 -7.48 -15.19
N ILE A 67 13.23 -8.79 -15.46
CA ILE A 67 12.90 -9.32 -16.79
C ILE A 67 11.46 -9.01 -17.14
N SER A 68 10.54 -9.24 -16.21
CA SER A 68 9.12 -8.95 -16.41
C SER A 68 8.91 -7.47 -16.68
N SER A 69 9.53 -6.58 -15.92
CA SER A 69 9.47 -5.14 -16.16
C SER A 69 10.07 -4.75 -17.53
N ASN A 70 11.18 -5.36 -17.96
CA ASN A 70 11.81 -5.07 -19.25
C ASN A 70 11.01 -5.61 -20.45
N ARG A 71 10.36 -6.78 -20.29
CA ARG A 71 9.48 -7.36 -21.31
C ARG A 71 8.20 -6.51 -21.46
N PHE A 72 7.62 -6.08 -20.36
CA PHE A 72 6.45 -5.19 -20.33
C PHE A 72 6.78 -3.77 -20.83
N TYR A 73 8.00 -3.27 -20.62
CA TYR A 73 8.44 -1.98 -21.19
C TYR A 73 8.51 -2.01 -22.73
N ARG A 74 8.79 -3.16 -23.36
CA ARG A 74 8.78 -3.31 -24.81
C ARG A 74 7.39 -3.58 -25.38
N GLU A 75 6.61 -4.45 -24.74
CA GLU A 75 5.24 -4.75 -25.17
C GLU A 75 4.26 -3.58 -24.87
N GLY A 76 4.58 -2.72 -23.90
CA GLY A 76 3.77 -1.57 -23.53
C GLY A 76 3.89 -0.36 -24.45
N ARG A 77 4.93 -0.29 -25.32
CA ARG A 77 5.07 0.83 -26.27
C ARG A 77 4.12 0.75 -27.46
N ASP A 78 3.65 -0.46 -27.80
CA ASP A 78 2.78 -0.70 -28.96
C ASP A 78 1.32 -0.95 -28.60
N SER A 79 0.94 -0.79 -27.32
CA SER A 79 -0.43 -0.99 -26.85
C SER A 79 -1.11 0.35 -26.59
N PRO A 80 -2.30 0.61 -27.17
CA PRO A 80 -2.98 1.91 -27.13
C PRO A 80 -3.45 2.38 -25.75
N GLU A 81 -3.20 1.62 -24.68
CA GLU A 81 -3.65 1.94 -23.33
C GLU A 81 -2.56 2.47 -22.37
N VAL A 82 -1.33 2.72 -22.80
CA VAL A 82 -0.36 3.46 -21.97
C VAL A 82 -0.58 4.94 -22.20
N ARG A 83 -1.49 5.51 -21.45
CA ARG A 83 -1.62 6.97 -21.39
C ARG A 83 -0.41 7.49 -20.59
N PRO A 84 0.48 8.30 -21.18
CA PRO A 84 1.55 8.92 -20.42
C PRO A 84 0.91 9.82 -19.36
N LEU A 85 1.36 9.65 -18.10
CA LEU A 85 0.90 10.43 -16.97
C LEU A 85 1.78 11.64 -16.79
N THR A 86 1.17 12.81 -16.81
CA THR A 86 1.81 14.04 -16.35
C THR A 86 1.40 14.32 -14.92
N ILE A 87 2.38 14.41 -14.03
CA ILE A 87 2.15 14.69 -12.61
C ILE A 87 2.95 15.93 -12.23
N THR A 88 2.24 16.95 -11.77
CA THR A 88 2.83 18.23 -11.41
C THR A 88 2.55 18.55 -9.95
N LEU A 89 3.60 18.84 -9.18
CA LEU A 89 3.45 19.32 -7.81
C LEU A 89 2.80 20.71 -7.83
N MET A 90 1.62 20.81 -7.23
CA MET A 90 0.82 22.04 -7.18
C MET A 90 1.10 22.85 -5.91
N GLN A 91 1.07 22.15 -4.76
CA GLN A 91 1.17 22.82 -3.47
C GLN A 91 1.90 21.99 -2.41
N ARG A 92 2.41 22.71 -1.40
CA ARG A 92 2.92 22.16 -0.14
C ARG A 92 2.24 22.91 1.00
N LEU A 93 1.52 22.17 1.86
CA LEU A 93 0.75 22.69 2.96
C LEU A 93 1.45 22.31 4.28
N THR A 94 1.74 23.28 5.14
CA THR A 94 2.67 23.11 6.29
C THR A 94 2.11 23.65 7.60
N ALA A 95 0.81 23.47 7.87
CA ALA A 95 0.20 23.98 9.11
C ALA A 95 0.37 23.06 10.32
N HIS A 96 0.52 21.75 10.12
CA HIS A 96 0.72 20.81 11.21
C HIS A 96 2.08 20.98 11.91
N ARG A 97 2.07 20.85 13.24
CA ARG A 97 3.27 20.96 14.09
C ARG A 97 3.98 19.63 14.30
N THR A 98 3.28 18.52 14.12
CA THR A 98 3.77 17.14 14.25
C THR A 98 3.49 16.35 12.97
N PRO A 99 4.04 15.14 12.80
CA PRO A 99 3.81 14.31 11.62
C PRO A 99 2.33 14.15 11.29
N VAL A 100 2.02 14.16 10.00
CA VAL A 100 0.66 13.93 9.50
C VAL A 100 0.46 12.43 9.28
N TYR A 101 -0.55 11.85 9.91
CA TYR A 101 -0.77 10.41 9.88
C TYR A 101 -1.95 9.99 9.00
N SER A 102 -2.91 10.88 8.78
CA SER A 102 -4.07 10.52 7.97
C SER A 102 -4.57 11.69 7.12
N LEU A 103 -4.98 11.34 5.93
CA LEU A 103 -5.62 12.20 4.93
C LEU A 103 -6.92 11.57 4.47
N SER A 104 -7.94 12.36 4.27
CA SER A 104 -9.21 11.93 3.69
C SER A 104 -9.81 13.06 2.86
N PHE A 105 -10.29 12.73 1.66
CA PHE A 105 -11.15 13.63 0.91
C PHE A 105 -12.59 13.41 1.29
N ASP A 106 -13.35 14.49 1.30
CA ASP A 106 -14.79 14.44 1.24
C ASP A 106 -15.23 14.08 -0.19
N ALA A 107 -16.16 13.12 -0.28
CA ALA A 107 -16.64 12.62 -1.56
C ALA A 107 -17.48 13.65 -2.34
N THR A 108 -18.07 14.63 -1.67
CA THR A 108 -19.01 15.59 -2.24
C THR A 108 -18.37 16.93 -2.59
N SER A 109 -17.62 17.51 -1.66
CA SER A 109 -17.02 18.85 -1.80
C SER A 109 -15.58 18.84 -2.29
N SER A 110 -14.96 17.66 -2.40
CA SER A 110 -13.51 17.49 -2.69
C SER A 110 -12.60 18.21 -1.67
N ALA A 111 -13.13 18.63 -0.52
CA ALA A 111 -12.33 19.17 0.56
C ALA A 111 -11.40 18.11 1.13
N LEU A 112 -10.14 18.46 1.34
CA LEU A 112 -9.17 17.59 1.97
C LEU A 112 -9.20 17.78 3.48
N VAL A 113 -9.18 16.68 4.24
CA VAL A 113 -9.07 16.71 5.69
C VAL A 113 -7.76 16.00 6.09
N SER A 114 -7.03 16.59 7.02
CA SER A 114 -5.80 16.02 7.56
C SER A 114 -5.81 15.96 9.08
N SER A 115 -5.10 14.98 9.62
CA SER A 115 -4.91 14.83 11.06
C SER A 115 -3.47 14.54 11.44
N SER A 116 -3.11 14.96 12.65
CA SER A 116 -1.77 14.83 13.19
C SER A 116 -1.80 14.60 14.71
N PHE A 117 -0.67 14.24 15.29
CA PHE A 117 -0.51 14.11 16.74
C PHE A 117 -0.43 15.46 17.49
N ASP A 118 -0.58 16.58 16.77
CA ASP A 118 -0.75 17.90 17.40
C ASP A 118 -2.16 18.14 17.94
N ASN A 119 -3.03 17.13 17.89
CA ASN A 119 -4.44 17.16 18.30
C ASN A 119 -5.29 18.08 17.41
N GLU A 120 -4.85 18.40 16.20
CA GLU A 120 -5.58 19.26 15.30
C GLU A 120 -6.04 18.48 14.07
N VAL A 121 -7.24 18.83 13.60
CA VAL A 121 -7.81 18.40 12.33
C VAL A 121 -7.98 19.65 11.48
N PHE A 122 -7.40 19.62 10.29
CA PHE A 122 -7.50 20.73 9.33
C PHE A 122 -8.33 20.33 8.12
N TRP A 123 -9.11 21.30 7.63
CA TRP A 123 -9.82 21.26 6.36
C TRP A 123 -9.11 22.18 5.38
N TRP A 124 -8.86 21.66 4.21
CA TRP A 124 -8.12 22.35 3.15
C TRP A 124 -8.99 22.46 1.91
N ASP A 125 -8.97 23.62 1.29
CA ASP A 125 -9.29 23.74 -0.11
C ASP A 125 -8.00 23.43 -0.91
N PRO A 126 -8.02 22.48 -1.87
CA PRO A 126 -6.84 22.14 -2.65
C PRO A 126 -6.17 23.31 -3.39
N ILE A 127 -6.88 24.42 -3.57
CA ILE A 127 -6.40 25.62 -4.26
C ILE A 127 -5.72 26.61 -3.31
N LEU A 128 -6.09 26.59 -2.01
CA LEU A 128 -5.61 27.56 -1.03
C LEU A 128 -4.40 27.04 -0.24
N PRO A 129 -3.40 27.91 0.07
CA PRO A 129 -2.22 27.51 0.83
C PRO A 129 -2.48 27.33 2.34
N GLU A 130 -3.55 27.93 2.85
CA GLU A 130 -3.90 27.90 4.28
C GLU A 130 -5.15 27.05 4.51
N PRO A 131 -5.27 26.42 5.69
CA PRO A 131 -6.47 25.65 6.02
C PRO A 131 -7.68 26.56 6.14
N VAL A 132 -8.78 26.18 5.49
CA VAL A 132 -10.05 26.93 5.55
C VAL A 132 -10.76 26.76 6.90
N ARG A 133 -10.47 25.66 7.59
CA ARG A 133 -11.02 25.35 8.93
C ARG A 133 -10.01 24.55 9.71
N ARG A 134 -9.96 24.76 11.02
CA ARG A 134 -9.24 23.91 11.96
C ARG A 134 -10.10 23.61 13.17
N HIS A 135 -9.90 22.42 13.73
CA HIS A 135 -10.53 22.03 14.97
C HIS A 135 -9.48 21.35 15.87
N ARG A 136 -9.38 21.83 17.11
CA ARG A 136 -8.51 21.23 18.12
C ARG A 136 -9.30 20.26 18.97
N LEU A 137 -8.82 19.04 19.09
CA LEU A 137 -9.44 17.98 19.85
C LEU A 137 -8.86 17.92 21.26
N GLU A 138 -9.72 17.65 22.21
CA GLU A 138 -9.29 17.45 23.60
C GLU A 138 -9.01 15.97 23.87
N GLY A 139 -7.85 15.67 24.44
CA GLY A 139 -7.57 14.38 25.05
C GLY A 139 -7.01 13.28 24.18
N GLY A 140 -6.23 13.58 23.14
CA GLY A 140 -5.46 12.54 22.49
C GLY A 140 -4.98 12.86 21.07
N SER A 141 -3.88 12.23 20.68
CA SER A 141 -3.30 12.34 19.34
C SER A 141 -4.21 11.72 18.28
N VAL A 142 -4.43 12.40 17.16
CA VAL A 142 -5.32 11.91 16.09
C VAL A 142 -4.52 11.06 15.13
N ALA A 143 -4.82 9.77 15.09
CA ALA A 143 -4.14 8.79 14.25
C ALA A 143 -4.85 8.54 12.91
N ALA A 144 -6.18 8.69 12.87
CA ALA A 144 -6.96 8.50 11.65
C ALA A 144 -8.07 9.54 11.55
N VAL A 145 -8.36 9.96 10.32
CA VAL A 145 -9.46 10.85 9.97
C VAL A 145 -10.20 10.33 8.75
N ARG A 146 -11.53 10.52 8.73
CA ARG A 146 -12.38 10.22 7.59
C ARG A 146 -13.39 11.34 7.41
N ALA A 147 -13.40 11.95 6.25
CA ALA A 147 -14.49 12.82 5.82
C ALA A 147 -15.66 11.91 5.37
N ILE A 148 -16.83 12.16 5.93
CA ILE A 148 -18.05 11.42 5.59
C ILE A 148 -18.83 12.21 4.55
N ASP A 149 -19.02 13.51 4.82
CA ASP A 149 -19.58 14.48 3.90
C ASP A 149 -18.98 15.87 4.21
N ASP A 150 -19.45 16.93 3.54
CA ASP A 150 -18.97 18.30 3.71
C ASP A 150 -19.26 18.90 5.11
N GLU A 151 -20.14 18.28 5.88
CA GLU A 151 -20.51 18.72 7.22
C GLU A 151 -19.91 17.85 8.32
N GLU A 152 -19.59 16.57 8.02
CA GLU A 152 -19.23 15.58 9.01
C GLU A 152 -17.85 14.94 8.76
N VAL A 153 -17.00 15.03 9.76
CA VAL A 153 -15.71 14.32 9.81
C VAL A 153 -15.63 13.48 11.07
N VAL A 154 -15.18 12.26 10.90
CA VAL A 154 -14.84 11.36 12.00
C VAL A 154 -13.33 11.38 12.20
N ALA A 155 -12.89 11.58 13.42
CA ALA A 155 -11.50 11.50 13.83
C ALA A 155 -11.33 10.46 14.94
N VAL A 156 -10.23 9.73 14.92
CA VAL A 156 -9.91 8.71 15.90
C VAL A 156 -8.47 8.88 16.35
N GLY A 157 -8.26 8.87 17.65
CA GLY A 157 -6.94 8.92 18.26
C GLY A 157 -6.71 7.71 19.13
N SER A 158 -5.45 7.30 19.20
CA SER A 158 -5.00 6.26 20.11
C SER A 158 -3.84 6.78 20.94
N SER A 159 -3.90 6.59 22.25
CA SER A 159 -2.78 6.86 23.15
C SER A 159 -2.73 5.78 24.21
N GLU A 160 -1.59 5.11 24.36
CA GLU A 160 -1.42 3.97 25.25
C GLU A 160 -2.54 2.93 25.02
N ASN A 161 -3.38 2.68 26.03
CA ASN A 161 -4.49 1.73 25.97
C ASN A 161 -5.86 2.39 25.75
N ASN A 162 -5.88 3.68 25.34
CA ASN A 162 -7.12 4.42 25.15
C ASN A 162 -7.33 4.74 23.69
N VAL A 163 -8.57 4.60 23.24
CA VAL A 163 -9.03 5.04 21.94
C VAL A 163 -10.07 6.13 22.13
N SER A 164 -9.85 7.27 21.52
CA SER A 164 -10.76 8.40 21.54
C SER A 164 -11.37 8.56 20.14
N PHE A 165 -12.65 8.75 20.11
CA PHE A 165 -13.42 8.95 18.88
C PHE A 165 -14.13 10.30 18.93
N TRP A 166 -14.05 11.05 17.85
CA TRP A 166 -14.72 12.33 17.69
C TRP A 166 -15.50 12.34 16.38
N ARG A 167 -16.73 12.81 16.46
CA ARG A 167 -17.57 13.10 15.30
C ARG A 167 -17.75 14.60 15.24
N LEU A 168 -17.13 15.22 14.25
CA LEU A 168 -17.04 16.68 14.11
C LEU A 168 -18.04 17.13 13.06
N ARG A 169 -18.99 17.99 13.47
CA ARG A 169 -19.92 18.69 12.58
C ARG A 169 -19.74 20.19 12.75
N LYS A 170 -20.28 20.98 11.81
CA LYS A 170 -20.20 22.45 11.88
C LYS A 170 -20.71 23.00 13.21
N ASP A 171 -21.85 22.50 13.66
CA ASP A 171 -22.58 23.07 14.79
C ASP A 171 -22.48 22.22 16.08
N LYS A 172 -22.03 20.98 15.98
CA LYS A 172 -22.01 20.07 17.13
C LYS A 172 -20.94 18.98 16.97
N SER A 173 -20.09 18.88 17.98
CA SER A 173 -19.16 17.74 18.12
C SER A 173 -19.67 16.77 19.15
N THR A 174 -19.49 15.48 18.90
CA THR A 174 -19.71 14.41 19.89
C THR A 174 -18.47 13.56 19.99
N SER A 175 -18.17 13.09 21.19
CA SER A 175 -17.00 12.23 21.43
C SER A 175 -17.32 11.14 22.44
N TRP A 176 -16.58 10.05 22.37
CA TRP A 176 -16.53 9.03 23.37
C TRP A 176 -15.10 8.48 23.48
N ARG A 177 -14.79 7.86 24.61
CA ARG A 177 -13.49 7.23 24.85
C ARG A 177 -13.69 5.80 25.31
N LEU A 178 -12.81 4.93 24.83
CA LEU A 178 -12.76 3.54 25.20
C LEU A 178 -11.38 3.23 25.77
N THR A 179 -11.36 2.55 26.92
CA THR A 179 -10.14 1.92 27.42
C THR A 179 -10.07 0.53 26.81
N ASN A 180 -9.15 0.33 25.86
CA ASN A 180 -9.09 -0.91 25.09
C ASN A 180 -8.34 -2.04 25.82
N GLY A 181 -7.58 -1.72 26.88
CA GLY A 181 -6.79 -2.69 27.63
C GLY A 181 -5.56 -3.21 26.87
N GLU A 182 -5.43 -2.91 25.57
CA GLU A 182 -4.39 -3.41 24.69
C GLU A 182 -3.86 -2.32 23.76
N TRP A 183 -2.62 -2.50 23.29
CA TRP A 183 -2.00 -1.58 22.34
C TRP A 183 -2.61 -1.75 20.96
N VAL A 184 -3.15 -0.65 20.44
CA VAL A 184 -3.68 -0.56 19.10
C VAL A 184 -2.54 -0.29 18.13
N SER A 185 -2.35 -1.20 17.18
CA SER A 185 -1.32 -1.12 16.12
C SER A 185 -1.81 -0.38 14.89
N CYS A 186 -3.09 -0.53 14.55
CA CYS A 186 -3.70 0.12 13.39
C CYS A 186 -5.18 0.41 13.62
N LEU A 187 -5.67 1.45 12.95
CA LEU A 187 -7.04 1.96 13.05
C LEU A 187 -7.60 2.21 11.66
N SER A 188 -8.87 1.93 11.46
CA SER A 188 -9.56 2.28 10.23
C SER A 188 -11.05 2.56 10.47
N ILE A 189 -11.54 3.64 9.89
CA ILE A 189 -12.93 4.09 9.98
C ILE A 189 -13.68 3.59 8.77
N ALA A 190 -14.88 3.05 8.97
CA ALA A 190 -15.75 2.62 7.88
C ALA A 190 -16.05 3.81 6.93
N PRO A 191 -16.11 3.61 5.60
CA PRO A 191 -16.43 4.66 4.66
C PRO A 191 -17.73 5.41 4.94
N ASP A 192 -18.75 4.74 5.46
CA ASP A 192 -20.02 5.32 5.87
C ASP A 192 -20.00 5.97 7.27
N GLY A 193 -18.87 5.97 7.95
CA GLY A 193 -18.73 6.50 9.31
C GLY A 193 -19.47 5.72 10.40
N SER A 194 -19.98 4.52 10.10
CA SER A 194 -20.81 3.73 11.02
C SER A 194 -20.02 2.96 12.08
N ALA A 195 -18.75 2.66 11.79
CA ALA A 195 -17.93 1.78 12.62
C ALA A 195 -16.46 2.15 12.62
N LEU A 196 -15.78 1.71 13.68
CA LEU A 196 -14.33 1.76 13.84
C LEU A 196 -13.80 0.33 13.94
N ALA A 197 -12.80 -0.01 13.13
CA ALA A 197 -12.02 -1.22 13.25
C ALA A 197 -10.64 -0.91 13.86
N MET A 198 -10.18 -1.74 14.79
CA MET A 198 -8.91 -1.62 15.49
C MET A 198 -8.18 -2.94 15.43
N GLY A 199 -6.94 -2.93 14.95
CA GLY A 199 -6.00 -4.03 15.08
C GLY A 199 -5.12 -3.84 16.29
N THR A 200 -4.78 -4.91 17.00
CA THR A 200 -3.93 -4.86 18.18
C THR A 200 -2.64 -5.65 18.01
N VAL A 201 -1.66 -5.35 18.86
CA VAL A 201 -0.41 -6.13 18.93
C VAL A 201 -0.64 -7.56 19.45
N ASN A 202 -1.78 -7.81 20.14
CA ASN A 202 -2.17 -9.12 20.66
C ASN A 202 -3.12 -9.86 19.69
N ASN A 203 -2.94 -9.66 18.37
CA ASN A 203 -3.58 -10.42 17.30
C ASN A 203 -5.09 -10.20 17.14
N LEU A 204 -5.67 -9.20 17.82
CA LEU A 204 -7.12 -9.00 17.82
C LEU A 204 -7.55 -7.99 16.75
N LEU A 205 -8.70 -8.28 16.16
CA LEU A 205 -9.53 -7.32 15.45
C LEU A 205 -10.71 -6.96 16.34
N ASN A 206 -10.77 -5.72 16.79
CA ASN A 206 -11.90 -5.16 17.54
C ASN A 206 -12.72 -4.24 16.64
N VAL A 207 -14.03 -4.42 16.58
CA VAL A 207 -14.92 -3.54 15.82
C VAL A 207 -15.97 -2.94 16.76
N HIS A 208 -16.10 -1.62 16.69
CA HIS A 208 -17.00 -0.83 17.53
C HIS A 208 -17.94 0.02 16.68
N GLU A 209 -19.13 0.27 17.19
CA GLU A 209 -20.04 1.23 16.59
C GLU A 209 -19.48 2.66 16.77
N ALA A 210 -19.49 3.44 15.72
CA ALA A 210 -19.10 4.84 15.79
C ALA A 210 -20.02 5.68 16.68
N LYS A 211 -21.30 5.26 16.83
CA LYS A 211 -22.25 5.89 17.73
C LYS A 211 -22.15 5.23 19.12
N GLY A 212 -21.51 5.93 20.07
CA GLY A 212 -21.44 5.51 21.47
C GLY A 212 -20.41 4.44 21.79
N GLY A 213 -19.59 3.98 20.83
CA GLY A 213 -18.46 3.08 21.09
C GLY A 213 -18.82 1.66 21.51
N LYS A 214 -20.07 1.21 21.31
CA LYS A 214 -20.47 -0.16 21.66
C LYS A 214 -19.68 -1.18 20.82
N ALA A 215 -19.08 -2.17 21.48
CA ALA A 215 -18.42 -3.26 20.80
C ALA A 215 -19.42 -4.06 19.94
N ARG A 216 -19.09 -4.27 18.67
CA ARG A 216 -19.82 -5.19 17.78
C ARG A 216 -19.32 -6.62 17.97
N TYR A 217 -17.99 -6.79 17.85
CA TYR A 217 -17.32 -8.08 18.04
C TYR A 217 -15.81 -7.91 18.18
N THR A 218 -15.16 -8.95 18.70
CA THR A 218 -13.71 -9.15 18.71
C THR A 218 -13.36 -10.45 18.02
N LYS A 219 -12.29 -10.49 17.24
CA LYS A 219 -11.76 -11.65 16.55
C LYS A 219 -10.28 -11.85 16.87
N SER A 220 -9.89 -13.12 17.10
CA SER A 220 -8.54 -13.53 17.50
C SER A 220 -7.95 -14.62 16.59
N ASP A 221 -8.36 -14.64 15.34
CA ASP A 221 -7.97 -15.70 14.41
C ASP A 221 -6.54 -15.53 13.87
N HIS A 222 -5.99 -14.29 13.86
CA HIS A 222 -4.58 -14.07 13.53
C HIS A 222 -3.67 -14.66 14.61
N THR A 223 -2.51 -15.17 14.19
CA THR A 223 -1.52 -15.78 15.10
C THR A 223 -0.43 -14.82 15.53
N ASP A 224 -0.39 -13.61 14.96
CA ASP A 224 0.51 -12.52 15.31
C ASP A 224 -0.19 -11.17 15.12
N SER A 225 0.45 -10.08 15.51
CA SER A 225 -0.07 -8.72 15.52
C SER A 225 -0.83 -8.36 14.24
N VAL A 226 -1.99 -7.74 14.37
CA VAL A 226 -2.71 -7.12 13.24
C VAL A 226 -2.05 -5.79 12.93
N THR A 227 -1.47 -5.66 11.75
CA THR A 227 -0.59 -4.52 11.37
C THR A 227 -1.21 -3.56 10.38
N ALA A 228 -2.24 -3.99 9.65
CA ALA A 228 -2.92 -3.17 8.66
C ALA A 228 -4.42 -3.47 8.60
N LEU A 229 -5.22 -2.45 8.31
CA LEU A 229 -6.67 -2.51 8.19
C LEU A 229 -7.14 -1.73 6.96
N ALA A 230 -8.12 -2.26 6.26
CA ALA A 230 -8.87 -1.55 5.22
C ALA A 230 -10.34 -1.97 5.22
N TRP A 231 -11.20 -1.03 4.85
CA TRP A 231 -12.62 -1.28 4.59
C TRP A 231 -12.88 -1.30 3.09
N SER A 232 -13.82 -2.15 2.66
CA SER A 232 -14.39 -2.02 1.31
C SER A 232 -15.20 -0.73 1.19
N ASP A 233 -15.31 -0.16 -0.02
CA ASP A 233 -15.99 1.11 -0.25
C ASP A 233 -17.47 1.08 0.19
N ASP A 234 -18.11 -0.09 0.13
CA ASP A 234 -19.49 -0.30 0.58
C ASP A 234 -19.63 -0.60 2.08
N SER A 235 -18.54 -0.50 2.85
CA SER A 235 -18.47 -0.77 4.30
C SER A 235 -18.91 -2.21 4.70
N ARG A 236 -18.94 -3.18 3.76
CA ARG A 236 -19.40 -4.55 4.03
C ARG A 236 -18.29 -5.53 4.37
N ILE A 237 -17.06 -5.26 3.94
CA ILE A 237 -15.90 -6.13 4.16
C ILE A 237 -14.81 -5.36 4.88
N ILE A 238 -14.19 -6.01 5.86
CA ILE A 238 -12.96 -5.54 6.50
C ILE A 238 -11.83 -6.47 6.04
N ALA A 239 -10.71 -5.92 5.61
CA ALA A 239 -9.48 -6.65 5.40
C ALA A 239 -8.52 -6.36 6.55
N THR A 240 -7.93 -7.40 7.13
CA THR A 240 -6.88 -7.33 8.13
C THR A 240 -5.61 -7.94 7.59
N GLY A 241 -4.49 -7.25 7.71
CA GLY A 241 -3.16 -7.79 7.46
C GLY A 241 -2.40 -7.95 8.76
N SER A 242 -1.59 -8.98 8.85
CA SER A 242 -0.90 -9.35 10.07
C SER A 242 0.59 -9.62 9.87
N ALA A 243 1.31 -9.60 10.97
CA ALA A 243 2.68 -10.08 11.06
C ALA A 243 2.77 -11.60 10.83
N ASP A 244 1.67 -12.35 10.94
CA ASP A 244 1.57 -13.78 10.60
C ASP A 244 1.66 -14.06 9.08
N ALA A 245 1.91 -13.02 8.26
CA ALA A 245 2.00 -13.10 6.81
C ALA A 245 0.70 -13.54 6.11
N THR A 246 -0.45 -13.35 6.74
CA THR A 246 -1.76 -13.58 6.14
C THR A 246 -2.59 -12.29 6.05
N VAL A 247 -3.54 -12.30 5.12
CA VAL A 247 -4.61 -11.30 5.08
C VAL A 247 -5.93 -12.03 5.26
N ARG A 248 -6.81 -11.50 6.09
CA ARG A 248 -8.15 -12.05 6.34
C ARG A 248 -9.22 -11.07 5.96
N LEU A 249 -10.27 -11.57 5.33
CA LEU A 249 -11.46 -10.80 4.96
C LEU A 249 -12.62 -11.19 5.87
N TRP A 250 -13.30 -10.18 6.40
CA TRP A 250 -14.37 -10.33 7.38
C TRP A 250 -15.63 -9.65 6.90
N ALA A 251 -16.78 -10.30 7.09
CA ALA A 251 -18.07 -9.65 6.93
C ALA A 251 -18.25 -8.59 8.04
N ALA A 252 -18.28 -7.32 7.69
CA ALA A 252 -18.23 -6.21 8.64
C ALA A 252 -19.41 -6.17 9.63
N GLY A 253 -20.59 -6.65 9.22
CA GLY A 253 -21.76 -6.68 10.08
C GLY A 253 -21.74 -7.76 11.16
N SER A 254 -21.18 -8.95 10.84
CA SER A 254 -21.21 -10.13 11.74
C SER A 254 -19.85 -10.52 12.30
N GLY A 255 -18.76 -10.04 11.70
CA GLY A 255 -17.41 -10.51 11.99
C GLY A 255 -17.16 -11.95 11.54
N ALA A 256 -17.98 -12.51 10.65
CA ALA A 256 -17.71 -13.82 10.08
C ALA A 256 -16.50 -13.76 9.15
N LEU A 257 -15.58 -14.71 9.28
CA LEU A 257 -14.46 -14.87 8.36
C LEU A 257 -14.99 -15.26 6.98
N VAL A 258 -14.78 -14.40 5.99
CA VAL A 258 -15.17 -14.65 4.60
C VAL A 258 -14.08 -15.47 3.90
N GLN A 259 -12.81 -15.06 4.09
CA GLN A 259 -11.69 -15.67 3.41
C GLN A 259 -10.36 -15.39 4.12
N THR A 260 -9.43 -16.33 3.99
CA THR A 260 -8.01 -16.13 4.31
C THR A 260 -7.21 -16.12 3.02
N ILE A 261 -6.51 -15.03 2.78
CA ILE A 261 -5.60 -14.87 1.63
C ILE A 261 -4.19 -15.26 2.10
N ASN A 262 -3.67 -16.32 1.52
CA ASN A 262 -2.32 -16.80 1.72
C ASN A 262 -1.43 -16.33 0.56
N GLY A 263 -0.09 -16.49 0.70
CA GLY A 263 0.86 -16.11 -0.35
C GLY A 263 1.51 -14.74 -0.14
N VAL A 264 1.17 -14.05 0.94
CA VAL A 264 2.02 -13.00 1.50
C VAL A 264 3.14 -13.70 2.27
N ARG A 265 4.40 -13.37 1.99
CA ARG A 265 5.55 -14.14 2.53
C ARG A 265 6.21 -13.46 3.74
N SER A 266 5.68 -12.35 4.19
CA SER A 266 6.24 -11.53 5.26
C SER A 266 5.15 -10.67 5.90
N THR A 267 5.49 -10.01 7.01
CA THR A 267 4.60 -9.08 7.71
C THR A 267 3.94 -8.10 6.75
N VAL A 268 2.62 -8.02 6.78
CA VAL A 268 1.84 -7.05 6.01
C VAL A 268 2.05 -5.66 6.61
N THR A 269 2.30 -4.66 5.77
CA THR A 269 2.52 -3.27 6.21
C THR A 269 1.38 -2.33 5.82
N ALA A 270 0.75 -2.56 4.68
CA ALA A 270 -0.38 -1.76 4.22
C ALA A 270 -1.33 -2.57 3.34
N ILE A 271 -2.61 -2.20 3.37
CA ILE A 271 -3.68 -2.82 2.57
C ILE A 271 -4.57 -1.72 1.99
N ALA A 272 -5.04 -1.90 0.76
CA ALA A 272 -6.04 -1.04 0.15
C ALA A 272 -6.97 -1.84 -0.78
N PHE A 273 -8.27 -1.60 -0.68
CA PHE A 273 -9.23 -2.10 -1.66
C PHE A 273 -9.19 -1.26 -2.94
N SER A 274 -9.36 -1.91 -4.08
CA SER A 274 -9.67 -1.21 -5.32
C SER A 274 -11.12 -0.71 -5.30
N PRO A 275 -11.47 0.31 -6.12
CA PRO A 275 -12.86 0.70 -6.31
C PRO A 275 -13.71 -0.52 -6.66
N ALA A 276 -14.97 -0.52 -6.17
CA ALA A 276 -15.89 -1.66 -6.22
C ALA A 276 -15.35 -2.95 -5.57
N SER A 277 -14.24 -2.86 -4.81
CA SER A 277 -13.67 -3.94 -3.98
C SER A 277 -13.37 -5.25 -4.73
N LYS A 278 -13.08 -5.16 -6.04
CA LYS A 278 -12.73 -6.33 -6.86
C LYS A 278 -11.34 -6.87 -6.53
N TYR A 279 -10.40 -5.96 -6.24
CA TYR A 279 -9.02 -6.29 -5.94
C TYR A 279 -8.61 -5.74 -4.59
N LEU A 280 -7.62 -6.38 -3.98
CA LEU A 280 -6.96 -5.96 -2.76
C LEU A 280 -5.47 -5.82 -3.01
N ALA A 281 -4.92 -4.63 -2.82
CA ALA A 281 -3.49 -4.40 -2.83
C ALA A 281 -2.93 -4.61 -1.42
N VAL A 282 -1.83 -5.35 -1.32
CA VAL A 282 -1.16 -5.71 -0.07
C VAL A 282 0.32 -5.40 -0.20
N ALA A 283 0.84 -4.61 0.70
CA ALA A 283 2.28 -4.36 0.85
C ALA A 283 2.84 -5.18 2.02
N ALA A 284 4.08 -5.63 1.91
CA ALA A 284 4.73 -6.41 2.95
C ALA A 284 6.19 -5.95 3.17
N VAL A 285 6.78 -6.39 4.28
CA VAL A 285 8.17 -6.07 4.67
C VAL A 285 9.18 -6.60 3.66
N ASP A 286 8.84 -7.64 2.87
CA ASP A 286 9.64 -8.16 1.77
C ASP A 286 9.74 -7.20 0.56
N LEU A 287 9.26 -5.97 0.70
CA LEU A 287 9.27 -4.89 -0.29
C LEU A 287 8.39 -5.15 -1.52
N SER A 288 7.60 -6.21 -1.51
CA SER A 288 6.66 -6.52 -2.58
C SER A 288 5.32 -5.83 -2.37
N LEU A 289 4.69 -5.50 -3.49
CA LEU A 289 3.28 -5.17 -3.57
C LEU A 289 2.57 -6.31 -4.30
N ARG A 290 1.51 -6.84 -3.71
CA ARG A 290 0.70 -7.90 -4.30
C ARG A 290 -0.72 -7.43 -4.49
N ILE A 291 -1.32 -7.79 -5.61
CA ILE A 291 -2.74 -7.55 -5.88
C ILE A 291 -3.44 -8.91 -5.90
N PHE A 292 -4.44 -9.06 -5.06
CA PHE A 292 -5.26 -10.27 -4.98
C PHE A 292 -6.67 -10.00 -5.49
N ASN A 293 -7.31 -11.01 -6.06
CA ASN A 293 -8.74 -10.98 -6.34
C ASN A 293 -9.51 -11.22 -5.03
N VAL A 294 -10.40 -10.31 -4.66
CA VAL A 294 -11.14 -10.37 -3.39
C VAL A 294 -12.10 -11.56 -3.33
N ALA A 295 -12.71 -11.95 -4.45
CA ALA A 295 -13.69 -13.02 -4.49
C ALA A 295 -13.06 -14.42 -4.44
N THR A 296 -11.89 -14.61 -5.08
CA THR A 296 -11.22 -15.91 -5.16
C THR A 296 -10.04 -16.06 -4.20
N GLY A 297 -9.47 -14.94 -3.70
CA GLY A 297 -8.24 -14.91 -2.91
C GLY A 297 -6.97 -15.18 -3.72
N GLU A 298 -7.10 -15.33 -5.03
CA GLU A 298 -5.97 -15.65 -5.91
C GLU A 298 -5.08 -14.44 -6.14
N LEU A 299 -3.79 -14.70 -6.21
CA LEU A 299 -2.80 -13.69 -6.56
C LEU A 299 -2.95 -13.27 -8.02
N HIS A 300 -3.25 -11.99 -8.24
CA HIS A 300 -3.40 -11.42 -9.57
C HIS A 300 -2.09 -10.83 -10.10
N ARG A 301 -1.33 -10.11 -9.26
CA ARG A 301 -0.07 -9.44 -9.64
C ARG A 301 0.90 -9.35 -8.47
N VAL A 302 2.19 -9.33 -8.79
CA VAL A 302 3.26 -8.97 -7.86
C VAL A 302 4.08 -7.84 -8.50
N MET A 303 4.43 -6.85 -7.69
CA MET A 303 5.18 -5.67 -8.11
C MET A 303 6.33 -5.43 -7.15
N PHE A 304 7.51 -5.13 -7.70
CA PHE A 304 8.72 -4.82 -6.94
C PHE A 304 9.30 -3.47 -7.39
N GLY A 305 10.07 -2.85 -6.50
CA GLY A 305 10.78 -1.62 -6.85
C GLY A 305 11.01 -0.67 -5.68
N HIS A 306 10.28 -0.80 -4.58
CA HIS A 306 10.61 -0.08 -3.36
C HIS A 306 11.90 -0.64 -2.75
N LYS A 307 12.72 0.26 -2.17
CA LYS A 307 13.96 -0.09 -1.45
C LYS A 307 13.77 -0.12 0.07
N ARG A 308 12.63 0.35 0.54
CA ARG A 308 12.22 0.38 1.95
C ARG A 308 10.74 -0.01 2.04
N PRO A 309 10.28 -0.50 3.21
CA PRO A 309 8.90 -0.91 3.40
C PRO A 309 7.90 0.18 3.02
N VAL A 310 6.81 -0.26 2.41
CA VAL A 310 5.67 0.58 2.06
C VAL A 310 4.78 0.74 3.29
N GLU A 311 4.41 1.97 3.61
CA GLU A 311 3.60 2.30 4.79
C GLU A 311 2.14 2.59 4.42
N THR A 312 1.88 2.94 3.16
CA THR A 312 0.55 3.38 2.74
C THR A 312 0.29 3.04 1.28
N LEU A 313 -0.95 2.68 0.99
CA LEU A 313 -1.45 2.34 -0.34
C LEU A 313 -2.77 3.07 -0.60
N ALA A 314 -2.98 3.53 -1.82
CA ALA A 314 -4.27 4.03 -2.27
C ALA A 314 -4.51 3.71 -3.74
N PHE A 315 -5.71 3.26 -4.08
CA PHE A 315 -6.14 3.15 -5.46
C PHE A 315 -6.71 4.49 -5.95
N HIS A 316 -6.45 4.79 -7.20
CA HIS A 316 -7.14 5.84 -7.92
C HIS A 316 -8.62 5.46 -8.10
N PRO A 317 -9.57 6.41 -8.08
CA PRO A 317 -11.01 6.10 -8.13
C PRO A 317 -11.48 5.27 -9.33
N ASN A 318 -10.79 5.33 -10.45
CA ASN A 318 -11.10 4.46 -11.60
C ASN A 318 -10.40 3.09 -11.58
N GLY A 319 -9.61 2.78 -10.56
CA GLY A 319 -9.02 1.46 -10.32
C GLY A 319 -7.81 1.08 -11.15
N TRP A 320 -7.40 1.86 -12.15
CA TRP A 320 -6.28 1.50 -13.01
C TRP A 320 -4.90 1.86 -12.45
N LEU A 321 -4.85 2.82 -11.51
CA LEU A 321 -3.63 3.32 -10.89
C LEU A 321 -3.63 3.01 -9.38
N LEU A 322 -2.48 2.59 -8.87
CA LEU A 322 -2.21 2.40 -7.45
C LEU A 322 -1.05 3.30 -7.04
N ALA A 323 -1.20 4.03 -5.95
CA ALA A 323 -0.13 4.78 -5.32
C ALA A 323 0.38 4.05 -4.08
N SER A 324 1.68 4.09 -3.85
CA SER A 324 2.33 3.56 -2.65
C SER A 324 3.33 4.56 -2.08
N GLY A 325 3.25 4.84 -0.79
CA GLY A 325 4.21 5.66 -0.06
C GLY A 325 5.10 4.80 0.84
N CYS A 326 6.39 5.09 0.89
CA CYS A 326 7.37 4.26 1.58
C CYS A 326 8.20 5.01 2.62
N ARG A 327 8.93 4.26 3.44
CA ARG A 327 9.84 4.80 4.48
C ARG A 327 11.02 5.60 3.94
N GLU A 328 11.34 5.50 2.65
CA GLU A 328 12.38 6.30 2.01
C GLU A 328 11.92 7.73 1.67
N GLY A 329 10.61 8.02 1.82
CA GLY A 329 10.02 9.31 1.46
C GLY A 329 9.65 9.42 -0.01
N CYS A 330 9.61 8.33 -0.74
CA CYS A 330 9.16 8.30 -2.13
C CYS A 330 7.72 7.79 -2.25
N ILE A 331 7.04 8.24 -3.28
CA ILE A 331 5.76 7.73 -3.73
C ILE A 331 5.99 7.07 -5.08
N ARG A 332 5.46 5.87 -5.25
CA ARG A 332 5.46 5.19 -6.55
C ARG A 332 4.04 5.01 -7.05
N LEU A 333 3.89 5.19 -8.34
CA LEU A 333 2.66 4.93 -9.06
C LEU A 333 2.81 3.68 -9.91
N TRP A 334 1.80 2.85 -9.88
CA TRP A 334 1.78 1.55 -10.53
C TRP A 334 0.53 1.40 -11.37
N SER A 335 0.66 0.80 -12.55
CA SER A 335 -0.51 0.30 -13.26
C SER A 335 -1.03 -0.93 -12.53
N ALA A 336 -2.19 -0.83 -11.90
CA ALA A 336 -2.79 -1.94 -11.17
C ALA A 336 -3.20 -3.09 -12.11
N THR A 337 -3.53 -2.79 -13.36
CA THR A 337 -3.92 -3.77 -14.37
C THR A 337 -2.75 -4.53 -14.94
N ARG A 338 -1.59 -3.87 -15.09
CA ARG A 338 -0.38 -4.44 -15.71
C ARG A 338 0.69 -4.88 -14.71
N GLY A 339 0.64 -4.37 -13.46
CA GLY A 339 1.63 -4.67 -12.43
C GLY A 339 3.01 -4.03 -12.66
N VAL A 340 3.08 -2.95 -13.44
CA VAL A 340 4.34 -2.25 -13.73
C VAL A 340 4.37 -0.88 -13.07
N GLY A 341 5.56 -0.48 -12.59
CA GLY A 341 5.79 0.87 -12.08
C GLY A 341 5.74 1.89 -13.20
N GLN A 342 4.96 2.93 -13.04
CA GLN A 342 4.83 4.01 -14.01
C GLN A 342 5.69 5.21 -13.67
N LEU A 343 5.73 5.60 -12.39
CA LEU A 343 6.43 6.80 -11.97
C LEU A 343 6.96 6.67 -10.53
N ASN A 344 8.10 7.31 -10.27
CA ASN A 344 8.67 7.48 -8.95
C ASN A 344 8.75 8.97 -8.62
N LEU A 345 8.06 9.40 -7.56
CA LEU A 345 8.02 10.77 -7.09
C LEU A 345 8.85 10.87 -5.79
N PRO A 346 10.03 11.50 -5.82
CA PRO A 346 10.72 11.85 -4.60
C PRO A 346 9.93 12.96 -3.88
N ALA A 347 9.26 12.60 -2.79
CA ALA A 347 8.37 13.52 -2.09
C ALA A 347 9.03 14.14 -0.85
N SER A 348 9.75 13.33 -0.06
CA SER A 348 10.34 13.74 1.21
C SER A 348 11.65 12.98 1.46
N ASN A 349 12.44 13.43 2.43
CA ASN A 349 13.57 12.68 2.99
C ASN A 349 13.17 11.88 4.24
N LEU A 350 11.91 11.96 4.64
CA LEU A 350 11.31 11.23 5.77
C LEU A 350 10.16 10.36 5.29
N PRO A 351 9.78 9.31 6.04
CA PRO A 351 8.71 8.40 5.68
C PRO A 351 7.40 9.09 5.28
N ILE A 352 6.76 8.55 4.24
CA ILE A 352 5.40 8.89 3.84
C ILE A 352 4.45 8.00 4.63
N SER A 353 3.62 8.60 5.48
CA SER A 353 2.67 7.89 6.35
C SER A 353 1.31 7.67 5.71
N THR A 354 0.93 8.54 4.77
CA THR A 354 -0.38 8.48 4.14
C THR A 354 -0.35 9.00 2.71
N VAL A 355 -1.10 8.34 1.84
CA VAL A 355 -1.35 8.73 0.45
C VAL A 355 -2.83 8.54 0.12
N THR A 356 -3.40 9.45 -0.66
CA THR A 356 -4.79 9.35 -1.11
C THR A 356 -4.97 10.06 -2.44
N PHE A 357 -6.02 9.68 -3.17
CA PHE A 357 -6.47 10.38 -4.38
C PHE A 357 -7.73 11.19 -4.08
N SER A 358 -7.92 12.29 -4.81
CA SER A 358 -9.21 12.98 -4.80
C SER A 358 -10.30 12.11 -5.44
N PRO A 359 -11.58 12.30 -5.07
CA PRO A 359 -12.69 11.50 -5.60
C PRO A 359 -12.84 11.57 -7.12
N ASP A 360 -12.48 12.70 -7.72
CA ASP A 360 -12.48 12.90 -9.17
C ASP A 360 -11.23 12.32 -9.87
N GLY A 361 -10.23 11.88 -9.09
CA GLY A 361 -8.97 11.34 -9.59
C GLY A 361 -7.96 12.37 -10.10
N ASN A 362 -8.28 13.66 -10.06
CA ASN A 362 -7.42 14.70 -10.62
C ASN A 362 -6.22 15.04 -9.73
N PHE A 363 -6.27 14.67 -8.45
CA PHE A 363 -5.22 14.96 -7.49
C PHE A 363 -4.73 13.72 -6.76
N LEU A 364 -3.41 13.68 -6.54
CA LEU A 364 -2.73 12.81 -5.59
C LEU A 364 -2.27 13.66 -4.41
N VAL A 365 -2.55 13.20 -3.21
CA VAL A 365 -2.09 13.88 -1.99
C VAL A 365 -1.33 12.90 -1.13
N ALA A 366 -0.23 13.35 -0.56
CA ALA A 366 0.54 12.57 0.39
C ALA A 366 1.10 13.46 1.50
N ALA A 367 1.26 12.84 2.65
CA ALA A 367 1.88 13.46 3.80
C ALA A 367 2.72 12.45 4.60
N GLY A 368 3.54 12.94 5.49
CA GLY A 368 4.41 12.07 6.27
C GLY A 368 5.02 12.74 7.49
N LEU A 369 6.15 12.15 7.91
CA LEU A 369 6.86 12.55 9.12
C LEU A 369 7.49 13.94 9.02
N ASP A 370 7.63 14.50 7.83
CA ASP A 370 8.13 15.86 7.60
C ASP A 370 7.06 16.95 7.80
N ARG A 371 5.86 16.59 8.26
CA ARG A 371 4.75 17.49 8.59
C ARG A 371 4.17 18.25 7.39
N THR A 372 4.56 17.87 6.17
CA THR A 372 4.17 18.53 4.94
C THR A 372 3.17 17.69 4.18
N ILE A 373 2.04 18.28 3.83
CA ILE A 373 1.09 17.71 2.89
C ILE A 373 1.46 18.21 1.50
N ARG A 374 1.59 17.32 0.54
CA ARG A 374 1.92 17.63 -0.86
C ARG A 374 0.77 17.24 -1.76
N LEU A 375 0.41 18.16 -2.63
CA LEU A 375 -0.66 17.99 -3.60
C LEU A 375 -0.06 18.00 -5.02
N TRP A 376 -0.33 16.95 -5.78
CA TRP A 376 0.00 16.87 -7.20
C TRP A 376 -1.25 16.78 -8.05
N SER A 377 -1.27 17.51 -9.17
CA SER A 377 -2.26 17.26 -10.22
C SER A 377 -1.85 16.05 -11.06
N ILE A 378 -2.83 15.24 -11.43
CA ILE A 378 -2.68 14.10 -12.32
C ILE A 378 -3.43 14.40 -13.61
N ARG A 379 -2.73 14.31 -14.73
CA ARG A 379 -3.34 14.41 -16.06
C ARG A 379 -2.90 13.20 -16.89
N ALA A 380 -3.85 12.48 -17.43
CA ALA A 380 -3.55 11.59 -18.54
C ALA A 380 -3.29 12.49 -19.76
N SER A 381 -2.16 12.36 -20.44
CA SER A 381 -1.98 13.08 -21.69
C SER A 381 -3.05 12.58 -22.68
N GLU A 382 -3.78 13.50 -23.25
CA GLU A 382 -4.59 13.21 -24.44
C GLU A 382 -3.60 12.72 -25.50
N ALA A 383 -3.90 11.60 -26.13
CA ALA A 383 -3.21 11.22 -27.35
C ALA A 383 -3.54 12.32 -28.36
N ASP A 384 -2.51 13.01 -28.86
CA ASP A 384 -2.67 13.90 -29.99
C ASP A 384 -3.44 13.11 -31.08
N GLU A 385 -4.62 13.62 -31.43
CA GLU A 385 -5.43 13.12 -32.54
C GLU A 385 -4.69 13.26 -33.88
#